data_cbb9a7e2a6a5fba96451227589e66646
#
_entry.id   cbb9a7e2a6a5fba96451227589e66646
#
_cell.length_a   1.000
_cell.length_b   1.000
_cell.length_c   1.000
_cell.angle_alpha   90.00
_cell.angle_beta   90.00
_cell.angle_gamma   90.00
#
_symmetry.space_group_name_H-M   'P 1'
#
loop_
_entity.id
_entity.type
_entity.pdbx_description
1 polymer ?
#
loop_
_entity_poly.entity_id
_entity_poly.type
_entity_poly.pdbx_seq_one_letter_code
_entity_poly.pdbx_strand_id
1 'polypeptide(L)'
;GASIEIVLSDMLMPEEDGLQLLQRIRNSAEYWHLPFIMITCVDDMDRIMSVTEEHIDAYLVKPVTEAVLRQKIYSALKKTYDPDPYYQALFKGKKYLREGRHEIAIQSLEEARDLQPGQSATYFNLAQAQEKVGKMDEAEENYKRCKDCSNDLYVRSLDGLARLYQHKGDHANALDALRKAIEISPNTPDRHMDLALQLNAVGNRAEAKSSLTRALKLSRKKATLPPKYIEACLDFGMDTEAEAIMQRSMGDDMGDIVLLNQMGIVCRRRKEHERAKKYYKRALEIAPNDESLNYNYAVLLVDLKDYKAARNYLYQVLRQNPDSENALSLIMKLDKREAY
;
A
#
# COMPACT_ATOMS: atom_id res chain seq x y z
N GLY A 1 9.24 13.53 34.18
CA GLY A 1 8.44 14.12 33.14
C GLY A 1 7.01 13.58 33.22
N ALA A 2 6.01 14.38 32.87
CA ALA A 2 4.63 13.92 32.85
C ALA A 2 4.48 12.84 31.77
N SER A 3 3.87 11.72 32.08
CA SER A 3 3.51 10.67 31.10
C SER A 3 2.24 11.11 30.36
N ILE A 4 2.22 10.90 29.06
CA ILE A 4 1.00 11.09 28.25
C ILE A 4 0.12 9.86 28.46
N GLU A 5 -1.13 10.07 28.87
CA GLU A 5 -2.07 8.98 29.12
C GLU A 5 -3.20 8.91 28.08
N ILE A 6 -3.48 10.01 27.39
CA ILE A 6 -4.50 10.12 26.37
C ILE A 6 -4.16 11.23 25.39
N VAL A 7 -4.57 11.08 24.15
CA VAL A 7 -4.42 12.09 23.10
C VAL A 7 -5.81 12.55 22.65
N LEU A 8 -6.01 13.88 22.68
CA LEU A 8 -7.15 14.54 22.07
C LEU A 8 -6.63 15.41 20.94
N SER A 9 -7.15 15.21 19.74
CA SER A 9 -6.69 15.94 18.56
C SER A 9 -7.87 16.47 17.76
N ASP A 10 -7.77 17.71 17.28
CA ASP A 10 -8.63 18.17 16.22
C ASP A 10 -8.25 17.45 14.92
N MET A 11 -9.22 17.20 14.06
CA MET A 11 -8.98 16.61 12.75
C MET A 11 -8.21 17.58 11.85
N LEU A 12 -8.59 18.85 11.84
CA LEU A 12 -7.96 19.88 11.02
C LEU A 12 -7.01 20.72 11.87
N MET A 13 -5.72 20.53 11.68
CA MET A 13 -4.68 21.32 12.33
C MET A 13 -3.68 21.84 11.29
N PRO A 14 -3.04 23.01 11.53
CA PRO A 14 -1.94 23.49 10.71
C PRO A 14 -0.76 22.50 10.73
N GLU A 15 -0.03 22.40 9.62
CA GLU A 15 1.18 21.59 9.44
C GLU A 15 0.94 20.07 9.39
N GLU A 16 0.40 19.45 10.45
CA GLU A 16 0.08 18.04 10.54
C GLU A 16 -1.39 17.87 10.96
N ASP A 17 -2.21 17.17 10.18
CA ASP A 17 -3.60 16.90 10.54
C ASP A 17 -3.71 15.78 11.58
N GLY A 18 -4.90 15.68 12.23
CA GLY A 18 -5.13 14.70 13.28
C GLY A 18 -4.97 13.25 12.83
N LEU A 19 -5.17 12.96 11.54
CA LEU A 19 -4.97 11.63 10.97
C LEU A 19 -3.50 11.27 10.87
N GLN A 20 -2.68 12.20 10.41
CA GLN A 20 -1.23 12.02 10.33
C GLN A 20 -0.64 11.80 11.73
N LEU A 21 -1.12 12.58 12.71
CA LEU A 21 -0.74 12.39 14.11
C LEU A 21 -1.15 11.01 14.63
N LEU A 22 -2.38 10.57 14.36
CA LEU A 22 -2.86 9.23 14.72
C LEU A 22 -1.99 8.14 14.11
N GLN A 23 -1.71 8.19 12.81
CA GLN A 23 -0.84 7.24 12.11
C GLN A 23 0.54 7.17 12.76
N ARG A 24 1.13 8.34 13.08
CA ARG A 24 2.42 8.42 13.74
C ARG A 24 2.39 7.75 15.11
N ILE A 25 1.35 8.00 15.92
CA ILE A 25 1.18 7.37 17.23
C ILE A 25 0.97 5.85 17.08
N ARG A 26 0.11 5.41 16.17
CA ARG A 26 -0.15 3.98 15.95
C ARG A 26 1.07 3.23 15.40
N ASN A 27 1.98 3.90 14.72
CA ASN A 27 3.25 3.33 14.24
C ASN A 27 4.38 3.39 15.29
N SER A 28 4.21 4.13 16.38
CA SER A 28 5.20 4.20 17.45
C SER A 28 5.28 2.88 18.22
N ALA A 29 6.50 2.45 18.58
CA ALA A 29 6.71 1.29 19.43
C ALA A 29 6.21 1.52 20.87
N GLU A 30 6.27 2.76 21.35
CA GLU A 30 5.97 3.15 22.73
C GLU A 30 4.51 3.61 22.89
N TYR A 31 3.99 4.42 21.94
CA TYR A 31 2.72 5.13 22.13
C TYR A 31 1.53 4.52 21.38
N TRP A 32 1.71 3.40 20.67
CA TRP A 32 0.67 2.80 19.83
C TRP A 32 -0.63 2.47 20.57
N HIS A 33 -0.55 2.20 21.87
CA HIS A 33 -1.65 1.79 22.73
C HIS A 33 -2.39 2.96 23.39
N LEU A 34 -1.87 4.20 23.26
CA LEU A 34 -2.50 5.37 23.87
C LEU A 34 -3.91 5.58 23.35
N PRO A 35 -4.89 5.82 24.23
CA PRO A 35 -6.21 6.24 23.79
C PRO A 35 -6.14 7.50 22.93
N PHE A 36 -6.82 7.48 21.79
CA PHE A 36 -6.87 8.61 20.87
C PHE A 36 -8.32 9.01 20.61
N ILE A 37 -8.66 10.23 20.94
CA ILE A 37 -9.98 10.82 20.70
C ILE A 37 -9.85 11.90 19.64
N MET A 38 -10.53 11.72 18.50
CA MET A 38 -10.59 12.69 17.43
C MET A 38 -11.74 13.67 17.66
N ILE A 39 -11.49 14.96 17.48
CA ILE A 39 -12.50 16.01 17.51
C ILE A 39 -12.69 16.55 16.08
N THR A 40 -13.94 16.68 15.61
CA THR A 40 -14.22 16.97 14.21
C THR A 40 -15.50 17.81 14.04
N CYS A 41 -15.70 18.39 12.86
CA CYS A 41 -16.94 19.04 12.46
C CYS A 41 -17.82 18.09 11.63
N VAL A 42 -19.13 18.36 11.57
CA VAL A 42 -20.11 17.53 10.82
C VAL A 42 -19.77 17.47 9.33
N ASP A 43 -19.22 18.54 8.76
CA ASP A 43 -18.88 18.63 7.33
C ASP A 43 -17.72 17.73 6.90
N ASP A 44 -17.00 17.13 7.87
CA ASP A 44 -15.88 16.21 7.62
C ASP A 44 -16.28 14.73 7.69
N MET A 45 -17.59 14.39 7.58
CA MET A 45 -18.07 13.01 7.72
C MET A 45 -17.41 12.01 6.77
N ASP A 46 -17.13 12.40 5.52
CA ASP A 46 -16.40 11.54 4.56
C ASP A 46 -14.97 11.27 5.02
N ARG A 47 -14.35 12.22 5.71
CA ARG A 47 -13.05 12.06 6.36
C ARG A 47 -13.14 11.23 7.63
N ILE A 48 -14.24 11.35 8.38
CA ILE A 48 -14.49 10.56 9.59
C ILE A 48 -14.57 9.07 9.23
N MET A 49 -15.21 8.72 8.13
CA MET A 49 -15.30 7.33 7.67
C MET A 49 -13.91 6.76 7.35
N SER A 50 -13.01 7.57 6.79
CA SER A 50 -11.61 7.16 6.60
C SER A 50 -10.82 7.09 7.91
N VAL A 51 -11.25 7.83 8.93
CA VAL A 51 -10.60 7.96 10.24
C VAL A 51 -10.95 6.79 11.17
N THR A 52 -12.18 6.26 11.13
CA THR A 52 -12.54 5.04 11.86
C THR A 52 -11.69 3.83 11.40
N GLU A 53 -11.18 3.89 10.18
CA GLU A 53 -10.24 2.90 9.66
C GLU A 53 -8.86 2.94 10.35
N GLU A 54 -8.47 4.05 10.98
CA GLU A 54 -7.14 4.28 11.56
C GLU A 54 -7.02 3.97 13.06
N HIS A 55 -7.93 3.17 13.63
CA HIS A 55 -7.89 2.76 15.04
C HIS A 55 -8.06 3.90 16.06
N ILE A 56 -9.10 4.69 15.89
CA ILE A 56 -9.53 5.69 16.87
C ILE A 56 -10.31 5.00 18.00
N ASP A 57 -10.09 5.46 19.24
CA ASP A 57 -10.83 4.93 20.39
C ASP A 57 -12.18 5.61 20.56
N ALA A 58 -12.28 6.88 20.19
CA ALA A 58 -13.53 7.62 20.12
C ALA A 58 -13.41 8.86 19.21
N TYR A 59 -14.53 9.33 18.72
CA TYR A 59 -14.63 10.63 18.06
C TYR A 59 -15.70 11.50 18.73
N LEU A 60 -15.54 12.80 18.60
CA LEU A 60 -16.43 13.83 19.11
C LEU A 60 -16.75 14.83 18.00
N VAL A 61 -18.03 15.07 17.77
CA VAL A 61 -18.49 16.05 16.77
C VAL A 61 -18.72 17.39 17.47
N LYS A 62 -18.14 18.45 16.94
CA LYS A 62 -18.36 19.82 17.44
C LYS A 62 -19.80 20.28 17.15
N PRO A 63 -20.48 20.97 18.11
CA PRO A 63 -19.95 21.45 19.38
C PRO A 63 -19.88 20.35 20.44
N VAL A 64 -18.78 20.27 21.19
CA VAL A 64 -18.52 19.28 22.23
C VAL A 64 -18.92 19.85 23.59
N THR A 65 -19.82 19.16 24.32
CA THR A 65 -20.15 19.52 25.70
C THR A 65 -19.18 18.87 26.67
N GLU A 66 -18.96 19.49 27.84
CA GLU A 66 -18.10 18.96 28.87
C GLU A 66 -18.52 17.53 29.32
N ALA A 67 -19.84 17.30 29.46
CA ALA A 67 -20.37 16.00 29.87
C ALA A 67 -20.02 14.90 28.88
N VAL A 68 -20.18 15.13 27.58
CA VAL A 68 -19.84 14.17 26.51
C VAL A 68 -18.34 13.95 26.46
N LEU A 69 -17.53 15.00 26.56
CA LEU A 69 -16.07 14.91 26.58
C LEU A 69 -15.60 14.04 27.76
N ARG A 70 -16.06 14.34 28.99
CA ARG A 70 -15.73 13.57 30.19
C ARG A 70 -16.10 12.09 30.04
N GLN A 71 -17.28 11.79 29.53
CA GLN A 71 -17.75 10.42 29.31
C GLN A 71 -16.83 9.65 28.33
N LYS A 72 -16.44 10.28 27.23
CA LYS A 72 -15.56 9.66 26.22
C LYS A 72 -14.15 9.45 26.76
N ILE A 73 -13.59 10.44 27.45
CA ILE A 73 -12.27 10.32 28.10
C ILE A 73 -12.30 9.16 29.12
N TYR A 74 -13.27 9.15 30.02
CA TYR A 74 -13.39 8.10 31.03
C TYR A 74 -13.50 6.70 30.38
N SER A 75 -14.35 6.57 29.38
CA SER A 75 -14.51 5.31 28.66
C SER A 75 -13.22 4.83 27.97
N ALA A 76 -12.48 5.74 27.33
CA ALA A 76 -11.21 5.44 26.66
C ALA A 76 -10.11 5.05 27.68
N LEU A 77 -9.99 5.80 28.76
CA LEU A 77 -9.01 5.50 29.83
C LEU A 77 -9.33 4.17 30.51
N LYS A 78 -10.61 3.90 30.84
CA LYS A 78 -11.02 2.65 31.44
C LYS A 78 -10.69 1.44 30.55
N LYS A 79 -10.98 1.53 29.26
CA LYS A 79 -10.63 0.46 28.31
C LYS A 79 -9.12 0.17 28.26
N THR A 80 -8.28 1.17 28.46
CA THR A 80 -6.82 1.04 28.30
C THR A 80 -6.12 0.69 29.61
N TYR A 81 -6.50 1.30 30.72
CA TYR A 81 -5.78 1.20 31.99
C TYR A 81 -6.46 0.33 33.06
N ASP A 82 -7.77 0.06 32.91
CA ASP A 82 -8.53 -0.87 33.75
C ASP A 82 -9.43 -1.74 32.84
N PRO A 83 -8.82 -2.48 31.90
CA PRO A 83 -9.56 -3.26 30.92
C PRO A 83 -10.26 -4.46 31.57
N ASP A 84 -11.50 -4.71 31.17
CA ASP A 84 -12.17 -5.95 31.46
C ASP A 84 -11.49 -7.15 30.74
N PRO A 85 -11.83 -8.41 31.10
CA PRO A 85 -11.17 -9.58 30.52
C PRO A 85 -11.18 -9.61 28.98
N TYR A 86 -12.25 -9.14 28.35
CA TYR A 86 -12.33 -9.05 26.89
C TYR A 86 -11.27 -8.10 26.32
N TYR A 87 -11.19 -6.87 26.84
CA TYR A 87 -10.20 -5.90 26.37
C TYR A 87 -8.77 -6.33 26.69
N GLN A 88 -8.53 -7.04 27.82
CA GLN A 88 -7.22 -7.63 28.13
C GLN A 88 -6.80 -8.62 27.04
N ALA A 89 -7.66 -9.57 26.68
CA ALA A 89 -7.39 -10.55 25.65
C ALA A 89 -7.21 -9.88 24.26
N LEU A 90 -8.07 -8.92 23.90
CA LEU A 90 -7.98 -8.18 22.64
C LEU A 90 -6.67 -7.40 22.52
N PHE A 91 -6.26 -6.65 23.54
CA PHE A 91 -5.00 -5.89 23.53
C PHE A 91 -3.77 -6.82 23.48
N LYS A 92 -3.81 -7.93 24.21
CA LYS A 92 -2.76 -8.96 24.17
C LYS A 92 -2.62 -9.52 22.74
N GLY A 93 -3.73 -9.84 22.09
CA GLY A 93 -3.74 -10.30 20.69
C GLY A 93 -3.18 -9.24 19.73
N LYS A 94 -3.62 -7.99 19.84
CA LYS A 94 -3.08 -6.88 19.02
C LYS A 94 -1.58 -6.67 19.23
N LYS A 95 -1.10 -6.77 20.48
CA LYS A 95 0.32 -6.67 20.80
C LYS A 95 1.12 -7.77 20.10
N TYR A 96 0.67 -9.02 20.18
CA TYR A 96 1.35 -10.15 19.52
C TYR A 96 1.32 -10.06 18.00
N LEU A 97 0.24 -9.54 17.40
CA LEU A 97 0.20 -9.23 15.98
C LEU A 97 1.33 -8.28 15.57
N ARG A 98 1.54 -7.20 16.32
CA ARG A 98 2.62 -6.23 16.09
C ARG A 98 4.01 -6.81 16.27
N GLU A 99 4.17 -7.73 17.21
CA GLU A 99 5.42 -8.44 17.46
C GLU A 99 5.71 -9.55 16.43
N GLY A 100 4.81 -9.79 15.47
CA GLY A 100 4.93 -10.88 14.48
C GLY A 100 4.66 -12.27 15.07
N ARG A 101 4.14 -12.38 16.27
CA ARG A 101 3.85 -13.64 16.99
C ARG A 101 2.41 -14.09 16.71
N HIS A 102 2.15 -14.43 15.44
CA HIS A 102 0.80 -14.57 14.92
C HIS A 102 0.01 -15.73 15.54
N GLU A 103 0.64 -16.86 15.85
CA GLU A 103 -0.05 -18.01 16.50
C GLU A 103 -0.53 -17.67 17.91
N ILE A 104 0.28 -16.93 18.69
CA ILE A 104 -0.09 -16.51 20.05
C ILE A 104 -1.15 -15.39 19.96
N ALA A 105 -1.07 -14.55 18.93
CA ALA A 105 -2.11 -13.56 18.67
C ALA A 105 -3.46 -14.23 18.42
N ILE A 106 -3.51 -15.28 17.62
CA ILE A 106 -4.73 -16.06 17.34
C ILE A 106 -5.34 -16.57 18.66
N GLN A 107 -4.55 -17.23 19.51
CA GLN A 107 -5.03 -17.76 20.80
C GLN A 107 -5.67 -16.67 21.68
N SER A 108 -4.99 -15.52 21.81
CA SER A 108 -5.50 -14.40 22.60
C SER A 108 -6.74 -13.76 22.02
N LEU A 109 -6.86 -13.72 20.69
CA LEU A 109 -8.03 -13.17 19.99
C LEU A 109 -9.22 -14.16 20.00
N GLU A 110 -8.97 -15.45 20.02
CA GLU A 110 -9.99 -16.47 20.23
C GLU A 110 -10.57 -16.39 21.66
N GLU A 111 -9.71 -16.19 22.66
CA GLU A 111 -10.16 -15.90 24.03
C GLU A 111 -11.05 -14.64 24.06
N ALA A 112 -10.64 -13.57 23.39
CA ALA A 112 -11.47 -12.36 23.28
C ALA A 112 -12.82 -12.62 22.59
N ARG A 113 -12.83 -13.41 21.51
CA ARG A 113 -14.05 -13.81 20.80
C ARG A 113 -15.01 -14.57 21.73
N ASP A 114 -14.48 -15.49 22.54
CA ASP A 114 -15.29 -16.34 23.41
C ASP A 114 -15.83 -15.57 24.61
N LEU A 115 -15.10 -14.55 25.10
CA LEU A 115 -15.54 -13.64 26.17
C LEU A 115 -16.64 -12.70 25.70
N GLN A 116 -16.52 -12.12 24.50
CA GLN A 116 -17.55 -11.25 23.91
C GLN A 116 -17.72 -11.56 22.42
N PRO A 117 -18.61 -12.50 22.07
CA PRO A 117 -18.96 -12.76 20.67
C PRO A 117 -19.56 -11.52 19.98
N GLY A 118 -19.34 -11.40 18.67
CA GLY A 118 -19.97 -10.35 17.88
C GLY A 118 -19.17 -9.03 17.80
N GLN A 119 -17.96 -8.96 18.38
CA GLN A 119 -17.14 -7.75 18.31
C GLN A 119 -16.32 -7.70 17.02
N SER A 120 -16.59 -6.73 16.15
CA SER A 120 -15.88 -6.55 14.85
C SER A 120 -14.37 -6.46 15.01
N ALA A 121 -13.89 -5.75 16.04
CA ALA A 121 -12.46 -5.61 16.29
C ALA A 121 -11.78 -6.96 16.52
N THR A 122 -12.44 -7.89 17.20
CA THR A 122 -11.91 -9.24 17.43
C THR A 122 -11.82 -10.01 16.14
N TYR A 123 -12.89 -10.09 15.36
CA TYR A 123 -12.91 -10.81 14.08
C TYR A 123 -11.93 -10.24 13.08
N PHE A 124 -11.84 -8.92 13.00
CA PHE A 124 -10.89 -8.26 12.10
C PHE A 124 -9.42 -8.61 12.45
N ASN A 125 -9.04 -8.49 13.72
CA ASN A 125 -7.66 -8.80 14.13
C ASN A 125 -7.37 -10.31 14.05
N LEU A 126 -8.35 -11.17 14.32
CA LEU A 126 -8.24 -12.63 14.14
C LEU A 126 -8.00 -12.98 12.67
N ALA A 127 -8.77 -12.40 11.76
CA ALA A 127 -8.58 -12.58 10.32
C ALA A 127 -7.18 -12.14 9.87
N GLN A 128 -6.69 -10.99 10.34
CA GLN A 128 -5.33 -10.53 10.04
C GLN A 128 -4.26 -11.51 10.53
N ALA A 129 -4.42 -12.05 11.75
CA ALA A 129 -3.48 -13.01 12.30
C ALA A 129 -3.46 -14.31 11.49
N GLN A 130 -4.65 -14.82 11.12
CA GLN A 130 -4.83 -16.03 10.32
C GLN A 130 -4.28 -15.87 8.91
N GLU A 131 -4.49 -14.71 8.26
CA GLU A 131 -3.89 -14.36 6.96
C GLU A 131 -2.36 -14.49 7.01
N LYS A 132 -1.73 -14.02 8.10
CA LYS A 132 -0.26 -14.06 8.27
C LYS A 132 0.32 -15.46 8.47
N VAL A 133 -0.46 -16.40 9.00
CA VAL A 133 -0.05 -17.80 9.18
C VAL A 133 -0.55 -18.71 8.04
N GLY A 134 -1.15 -18.14 7.00
CA GLY A 134 -1.62 -18.90 5.83
C GLY A 134 -2.97 -19.59 6.01
N LYS A 135 -3.71 -19.33 7.09
CA LYS A 135 -5.06 -19.86 7.33
C LYS A 135 -6.09 -19.04 6.57
N MET A 136 -6.07 -19.16 5.23
CA MET A 136 -6.81 -18.25 4.34
C MET A 136 -8.33 -18.41 4.43
N ASP A 137 -8.85 -19.62 4.67
CA ASP A 137 -10.30 -19.87 4.73
C ASP A 137 -10.91 -19.36 6.03
N GLU A 138 -10.20 -19.58 7.16
CA GLU A 138 -10.61 -19.03 8.45
C GLU A 138 -10.52 -17.50 8.47
N ALA A 139 -9.48 -16.93 7.83
CA ALA A 139 -9.35 -15.48 7.69
C ALA A 139 -10.51 -14.90 6.87
N GLU A 140 -10.90 -15.54 5.76
CA GLU A 140 -12.04 -15.13 4.94
C GLU A 140 -13.34 -15.14 5.76
N GLU A 141 -13.60 -16.22 6.51
CA GLU A 141 -14.78 -16.31 7.37
C GLU A 141 -14.84 -15.18 8.40
N ASN A 142 -13.70 -14.90 9.07
CA ASN A 142 -13.64 -13.86 10.08
C ASN A 142 -13.76 -12.45 9.48
N TYR A 143 -13.17 -12.17 8.29
CA TYR A 143 -13.44 -10.91 7.60
C TYR A 143 -14.90 -10.74 7.21
N LYS A 144 -15.58 -11.82 6.79
CA LYS A 144 -17.03 -11.81 6.50
C LYS A 144 -17.86 -11.54 7.77
N ARG A 145 -17.51 -12.16 8.89
CA ARG A 145 -18.16 -11.94 10.19
C ARG A 145 -17.95 -10.50 10.70
N CYS A 146 -16.85 -9.87 10.38
CA CYS A 146 -16.63 -8.46 10.70
C CYS A 146 -17.69 -7.55 10.06
N LYS A 147 -18.16 -7.87 8.85
CA LYS A 147 -19.24 -7.17 8.16
C LYS A 147 -20.55 -7.18 8.94
N ASP A 148 -20.88 -8.31 9.56
CA ASP A 148 -22.18 -8.54 10.21
C ASP A 148 -22.25 -7.88 11.60
N CYS A 149 -21.13 -7.46 12.17
CA CYS A 149 -21.05 -6.99 13.56
C CYS A 149 -21.08 -5.47 13.73
N SER A 150 -20.55 -4.66 12.84
CA SER A 150 -20.59 -3.18 12.88
C SER A 150 -20.04 -2.53 11.62
N ASN A 151 -20.42 -1.26 11.40
CA ASN A 151 -19.98 -0.50 10.24
C ASN A 151 -18.49 -0.06 10.31
N ASP A 152 -17.88 0.03 11.49
CA ASP A 152 -16.62 0.73 11.72
C ASP A 152 -15.38 0.04 11.15
N LEU A 153 -15.37 -1.31 11.09
CA LEU A 153 -14.27 -2.10 10.51
C LEU A 153 -14.66 -2.79 9.20
N TYR A 154 -15.85 -2.52 8.71
CA TYR A 154 -16.38 -3.17 7.51
C TYR A 154 -15.53 -2.87 6.27
N VAL A 155 -15.15 -1.62 6.07
CA VAL A 155 -14.36 -1.22 4.90
C VAL A 155 -12.98 -1.88 4.91
N ARG A 156 -12.33 -1.96 6.07
CA ARG A 156 -11.03 -2.64 6.21
C ARG A 156 -11.14 -4.16 6.03
N SER A 157 -12.27 -4.75 6.43
CA SER A 157 -12.52 -6.18 6.17
C SER A 157 -12.73 -6.45 4.69
N LEU A 158 -13.35 -5.51 3.94
CA LEU A 158 -13.43 -5.58 2.48
C LEU A 158 -12.05 -5.51 1.82
N ASP A 159 -11.15 -4.65 2.31
CA ASP A 159 -9.75 -4.62 1.83
C ASP A 159 -9.03 -5.94 2.13
N GLY A 160 -9.26 -6.54 3.30
CA GLY A 160 -8.76 -7.87 3.66
C GLY A 160 -9.27 -8.97 2.73
N LEU A 161 -10.58 -9.00 2.49
CA LEU A 161 -11.21 -9.93 1.55
C LEU A 161 -10.67 -9.75 0.13
N ALA A 162 -10.50 -8.52 -0.34
CA ALA A 162 -9.93 -8.26 -1.65
C ALA A 162 -8.52 -8.85 -1.79
N ARG A 163 -7.65 -8.67 -0.80
CA ARG A 163 -6.30 -9.29 -0.79
C ARG A 163 -6.37 -10.81 -0.79
N LEU A 164 -7.23 -11.41 0.04
CA LEU A 164 -7.39 -12.87 0.08
C LEU A 164 -7.85 -13.43 -1.26
N TYR A 165 -8.85 -12.80 -1.89
CA TYR A 165 -9.34 -13.21 -3.20
C TYR A 165 -8.29 -13.01 -4.30
N GLN A 166 -7.46 -11.96 -4.21
CA GLN A 166 -6.31 -11.78 -5.09
C GLN A 166 -5.32 -12.95 -4.98
N HIS A 167 -4.96 -13.35 -3.76
CA HIS A 167 -4.08 -14.48 -3.52
C HIS A 167 -4.67 -15.81 -4.02
N LYS A 168 -5.98 -15.98 -3.93
CA LYS A 168 -6.69 -17.15 -4.45
C LYS A 168 -6.89 -17.11 -5.97
N GLY A 169 -6.57 -16.01 -6.65
CA GLY A 169 -6.87 -15.79 -8.08
C GLY A 169 -8.35 -15.58 -8.38
N ASP A 170 -9.17 -15.34 -7.37
CA ASP A 170 -10.61 -15.06 -7.51
C ASP A 170 -10.82 -13.57 -7.79
N HIS A 171 -10.54 -13.20 -9.03
CA HIS A 171 -10.65 -11.81 -9.47
C HIS A 171 -12.07 -11.24 -9.35
N ALA A 172 -13.10 -12.06 -9.50
CA ALA A 172 -14.49 -11.60 -9.46
C ALA A 172 -14.86 -11.11 -8.05
N ASN A 173 -14.57 -11.91 -7.02
CA ASN A 173 -14.83 -11.53 -5.64
C ASN A 173 -13.87 -10.42 -5.15
N ALA A 174 -12.62 -10.38 -5.65
CA ALA A 174 -11.70 -9.28 -5.35
C ALA A 174 -12.24 -7.94 -5.87
N LEU A 175 -12.74 -7.90 -7.11
CA LEU A 175 -13.34 -6.70 -7.70
C LEU A 175 -14.61 -6.25 -6.97
N ASP A 176 -15.49 -7.19 -6.58
CA ASP A 176 -16.70 -6.88 -5.80
C ASP A 176 -16.35 -6.25 -4.45
N ALA A 177 -15.40 -6.85 -3.72
CA ALA A 177 -14.95 -6.32 -2.44
C ALA A 177 -14.34 -4.91 -2.56
N LEU A 178 -13.48 -4.67 -3.56
CA LEU A 178 -12.88 -3.35 -3.81
C LEU A 178 -13.93 -2.30 -4.20
N ARG A 179 -14.89 -2.65 -5.06
CA ARG A 179 -15.96 -1.72 -5.45
C ARG A 179 -16.82 -1.32 -4.26
N LYS A 180 -17.21 -2.28 -3.41
CA LYS A 180 -17.94 -2.00 -2.16
C LYS A 180 -17.13 -1.11 -1.20
N ALA A 181 -15.83 -1.39 -1.06
CA ALA A 181 -14.95 -0.56 -0.23
C ALA A 181 -14.84 0.88 -0.75
N ILE A 182 -14.77 1.06 -2.07
CA ILE A 182 -14.72 2.37 -2.73
C ILE A 182 -16.06 3.11 -2.62
N GLU A 183 -17.19 2.41 -2.71
CA GLU A 183 -18.52 3.00 -2.54
C GLU A 183 -18.67 3.64 -1.15
N ILE A 184 -18.18 3.00 -0.10
CA ILE A 184 -18.23 3.49 1.27
C ILE A 184 -17.17 4.59 1.51
N SER A 185 -15.95 4.40 0.99
CA SER A 185 -14.82 5.31 1.21
C SER A 185 -14.11 5.61 -0.13
N PRO A 186 -14.65 6.57 -0.92
CA PRO A 186 -14.24 6.80 -2.32
C PRO A 186 -12.91 7.53 -2.48
N ASN A 187 -12.34 8.08 -1.40
CA ASN A 187 -11.17 8.94 -1.47
C ASN A 187 -9.86 8.26 -1.04
N THR A 188 -9.82 6.91 -1.00
CA THR A 188 -8.62 6.14 -0.66
C THR A 188 -7.84 5.78 -1.93
N PRO A 189 -6.66 6.38 -2.18
CA PRO A 189 -5.90 6.15 -3.41
C PRO A 189 -5.51 4.70 -3.64
N ASP A 190 -5.11 4.00 -2.57
CA ASP A 190 -4.62 2.62 -2.67
C ASP A 190 -5.72 1.64 -3.12
N ARG A 191 -6.98 1.84 -2.72
CA ARG A 191 -8.12 1.03 -3.22
C ARG A 191 -8.34 1.19 -4.71
N HIS A 192 -8.28 2.43 -5.22
CA HIS A 192 -8.37 2.69 -6.67
C HIS A 192 -7.20 2.07 -7.42
N MET A 193 -6.01 2.07 -6.81
CA MET A 193 -4.83 1.40 -7.36
C MET A 193 -5.03 -0.11 -7.42
N ASP A 194 -5.46 -0.73 -6.33
CA ASP A 194 -5.70 -2.18 -6.26
C ASP A 194 -6.84 -2.59 -7.21
N LEU A 195 -7.89 -1.77 -7.33
CA LEU A 195 -8.94 -1.97 -8.33
C LEU A 195 -8.38 -1.93 -9.76
N ALA A 196 -7.50 -0.98 -10.06
CA ALA A 196 -6.87 -0.87 -11.37
C ALA A 196 -6.05 -2.12 -11.72
N LEU A 197 -5.27 -2.64 -10.76
CA LEU A 197 -4.48 -3.86 -10.94
C LEU A 197 -5.37 -5.08 -11.21
N GLN A 198 -6.47 -5.24 -10.45
CA GLN A 198 -7.40 -6.35 -10.64
C GLN A 198 -8.15 -6.27 -11.98
N LEU A 199 -8.59 -5.08 -12.38
CA LEU A 199 -9.22 -4.86 -13.68
C LEU A 199 -8.28 -5.19 -14.85
N ASN A 200 -7.00 -4.84 -14.72
CA ASN A 200 -5.99 -5.19 -15.71
C ASN A 200 -5.77 -6.72 -15.78
N ALA A 201 -5.75 -7.41 -14.65
CA ALA A 201 -5.60 -8.85 -14.60
C ALA A 201 -6.74 -9.60 -15.33
N VAL A 202 -7.96 -9.06 -15.29
CA VAL A 202 -9.10 -9.60 -16.06
C VAL A 202 -9.24 -9.02 -17.49
N GLY A 203 -8.27 -8.22 -17.93
CA GLY A 203 -8.23 -7.66 -19.29
C GLY A 203 -9.10 -6.40 -19.52
N ASN A 204 -9.75 -5.86 -18.48
CA ASN A 204 -10.54 -4.63 -18.58
C ASN A 204 -9.65 -3.38 -18.49
N ARG A 205 -8.83 -3.17 -19.52
CA ARG A 205 -7.83 -2.08 -19.55
C ARG A 205 -8.43 -0.67 -19.49
N ALA A 206 -9.62 -0.46 -20.03
CA ALA A 206 -10.24 0.87 -20.07
C ALA A 206 -10.60 1.34 -18.64
N GLU A 207 -11.31 0.49 -17.89
CA GLU A 207 -11.68 0.77 -16.51
C GLU A 207 -10.45 0.80 -15.58
N ALA A 208 -9.45 -0.07 -15.84
CA ALA A 208 -8.17 -0.08 -15.13
C ALA A 208 -7.45 1.28 -15.21
N LYS A 209 -7.32 1.86 -16.41
CA LYS A 209 -6.74 3.20 -16.61
C LYS A 209 -7.52 4.30 -15.89
N SER A 210 -8.86 4.22 -15.94
CA SER A 210 -9.72 5.18 -15.23
C SER A 210 -9.50 5.13 -13.72
N SER A 211 -9.46 3.92 -13.16
CA SER A 211 -9.21 3.70 -11.73
C SER A 211 -7.81 4.18 -11.30
N LEU A 212 -6.77 3.88 -12.10
CA LEU A 212 -5.42 4.38 -11.83
C LEU A 212 -5.35 5.91 -11.91
N THR A 213 -6.01 6.52 -12.90
CA THR A 213 -6.09 7.99 -13.00
C THR A 213 -6.74 8.61 -11.76
N ARG A 214 -7.77 7.97 -11.21
CA ARG A 214 -8.40 8.41 -9.96
C ARG A 214 -7.45 8.29 -8.78
N ALA A 215 -6.73 7.16 -8.64
CA ALA A 215 -5.71 6.95 -7.62
C ALA A 215 -4.62 8.04 -7.66
N LEU A 216 -4.11 8.34 -8.85
CA LEU A 216 -3.11 9.40 -9.06
C LEU A 216 -3.63 10.79 -8.70
N LYS A 217 -4.88 11.10 -9.06
CA LYS A 217 -5.52 12.37 -8.72
C LYS A 217 -5.65 12.55 -7.21
N LEU A 218 -6.05 11.52 -6.49
CA LEU A 218 -6.14 11.52 -5.03
C LEU A 218 -4.78 11.64 -4.35
N SER A 219 -3.72 11.14 -5.00
CA SER A 219 -2.34 11.14 -4.49
C SER A 219 -1.54 12.40 -4.86
N ARG A 220 -2.12 13.40 -5.49
CA ARG A 220 -1.39 14.58 -6.02
C ARG A 220 -0.57 15.35 -4.97
N LYS A 221 -1.01 15.35 -3.72
CA LYS A 221 -0.34 16.08 -2.62
C LYS A 221 0.82 15.28 -1.99
N LYS A 222 0.95 13.98 -2.29
CA LYS A 222 2.06 13.16 -1.77
C LYS A 222 3.33 13.47 -2.57
N ALA A 223 4.41 13.80 -1.89
CA ALA A 223 5.71 14.10 -2.54
C ALA A 223 6.23 12.87 -3.30
N THR A 224 6.13 11.69 -2.69
CA THR A 224 6.56 10.42 -3.27
C THR A 224 5.38 9.45 -3.32
N LEU A 225 5.36 8.59 -4.33
CA LEU A 225 4.42 7.48 -4.45
C LEU A 225 5.16 6.14 -4.42
N PRO A 226 4.54 5.08 -3.88
CA PRO A 226 5.12 3.74 -3.94
C PRO A 226 5.45 3.32 -5.38
N PRO A 227 6.52 2.53 -5.60
CA PRO A 227 6.95 2.07 -6.94
C PRO A 227 5.84 1.41 -7.76
N LYS A 228 4.89 0.72 -7.10
CA LYS A 228 3.72 0.09 -7.75
C LYS A 228 2.92 1.03 -8.65
N TYR A 229 2.89 2.35 -8.33
CA TYR A 229 2.19 3.35 -9.15
C TYR A 229 2.88 3.61 -10.47
N ILE A 230 4.22 3.66 -10.45
CA ILE A 230 5.03 3.84 -11.65
C ILE A 230 4.92 2.61 -12.55
N GLU A 231 5.06 1.41 -11.95
CA GLU A 231 4.94 0.12 -12.64
C GLU A 231 3.58 -0.01 -13.33
N ALA A 232 2.48 0.26 -12.62
CA ALA A 232 1.14 0.22 -13.20
C ALA A 232 0.96 1.24 -14.33
N CYS A 233 1.49 2.46 -14.21
CA CYS A 233 1.46 3.43 -15.30
C CYS A 233 2.18 2.91 -16.53
N LEU A 234 3.35 2.26 -16.36
CA LEU A 234 4.12 1.68 -17.46
C LEU A 234 3.38 0.52 -18.12
N ASP A 235 2.80 -0.38 -17.33
CA ASP A 235 2.05 -1.54 -17.82
C ASP A 235 0.78 -1.14 -18.56
N PHE A 236 0.14 -0.05 -18.14
CA PHE A 236 -1.07 0.46 -18.78
C PHE A 236 -0.76 1.40 -19.96
N GLY A 237 0.53 1.68 -20.25
CA GLY A 237 0.95 2.60 -21.30
C GLY A 237 0.61 4.06 -20.99
N MET A 238 0.63 4.43 -19.71
CA MET A 238 0.45 5.80 -19.19
C MET A 238 1.82 6.42 -18.91
N ASP A 239 2.66 6.47 -19.94
CA ASP A 239 4.07 6.85 -19.83
C ASP A 239 4.26 8.31 -19.37
N THR A 240 3.31 9.20 -19.69
CA THR A 240 3.37 10.61 -19.28
C THR A 240 3.15 10.74 -17.76
N GLU A 241 2.20 9.99 -17.23
CA GLU A 241 1.90 9.95 -15.79
C GLU A 241 3.06 9.31 -15.02
N ALA A 242 3.63 8.22 -15.55
CA ALA A 242 4.82 7.58 -14.97
C ALA A 242 5.99 8.57 -14.87
N GLU A 243 6.29 9.30 -15.96
CA GLU A 243 7.32 10.31 -15.99
C GLU A 243 7.08 11.43 -14.96
N ALA A 244 5.86 11.94 -14.88
CA ALA A 244 5.50 12.99 -13.93
C ALA A 244 5.66 12.55 -12.46
N ILE A 245 5.34 11.27 -12.14
CA ILE A 245 5.54 10.71 -10.80
C ILE A 245 7.03 10.63 -10.50
N MET A 246 7.82 10.07 -11.43
CA MET A 246 9.25 9.89 -11.27
C MET A 246 9.98 11.22 -11.08
N GLN A 247 9.69 12.22 -11.92
CA GLN A 247 10.25 13.58 -11.79
C GLN A 247 9.98 14.20 -10.43
N ARG A 248 8.74 14.03 -9.93
CA ARG A 248 8.36 14.52 -8.60
C ARG A 248 9.08 13.79 -7.47
N SER A 249 9.28 12.47 -7.59
CA SER A 249 9.95 11.65 -6.59
C SER A 249 11.46 11.86 -6.54
N MET A 250 12.08 12.18 -7.69
CA MET A 250 13.52 12.43 -7.78
C MET A 250 13.91 13.79 -7.16
N GLY A 251 13.03 14.80 -7.19
CA GLY A 251 13.40 16.15 -6.77
C GLY A 251 14.69 16.61 -7.45
N ASP A 252 15.63 17.12 -6.65
CA ASP A 252 16.98 17.52 -7.15
C ASP A 252 18.01 16.39 -7.10
N ASP A 253 17.68 15.25 -6.45
CA ASP A 253 18.60 14.11 -6.32
C ASP A 253 18.44 13.10 -7.46
N MET A 254 19.36 13.16 -8.42
CA MET A 254 19.48 12.25 -9.56
C MET A 254 20.20 10.93 -9.21
N GLY A 255 20.23 10.53 -7.93
CA GLY A 255 20.99 9.35 -7.46
C GLY A 255 20.18 8.05 -7.37
N ASP A 256 18.84 8.09 -7.51
CA ASP A 256 18.01 6.89 -7.43
C ASP A 256 18.10 6.04 -8.71
N ILE A 257 18.85 4.94 -8.60
CA ILE A 257 19.12 4.01 -9.71
C ILE A 257 17.83 3.40 -10.26
N VAL A 258 16.88 3.04 -9.39
CA VAL A 258 15.62 2.41 -9.80
C VAL A 258 14.78 3.40 -10.61
N LEU A 259 14.67 4.64 -10.16
CA LEU A 259 13.96 5.69 -10.89
C LEU A 259 14.64 6.02 -12.21
N LEU A 260 15.97 6.12 -12.23
CA LEU A 260 16.74 6.36 -13.47
C LEU A 260 16.51 5.23 -14.50
N ASN A 261 16.51 3.97 -14.06
CA ASN A 261 16.21 2.83 -14.93
C ASN A 261 14.79 2.92 -15.50
N GLN A 262 13.79 3.20 -14.66
CA GLN A 262 12.40 3.35 -15.09
C GLN A 262 12.22 4.53 -16.06
N MET A 263 12.89 5.68 -15.82
CA MET A 263 12.91 6.81 -16.77
C MET A 263 13.50 6.43 -18.12
N GLY A 264 14.57 5.64 -18.11
CA GLY A 264 15.16 5.09 -19.34
C GLY A 264 14.17 4.23 -20.11
N ILE A 265 13.44 3.35 -19.44
CA ILE A 265 12.40 2.49 -20.05
C ILE A 265 11.29 3.34 -20.68
N VAL A 266 10.77 4.35 -19.95
CA VAL A 266 9.71 5.25 -20.45
C VAL A 266 10.16 5.99 -21.70
N CYS A 267 11.33 6.66 -21.63
CA CYS A 267 11.85 7.41 -22.77
C CYS A 267 12.11 6.50 -23.99
N ARG A 268 12.60 5.25 -23.78
CA ARG A 268 12.78 4.28 -24.85
C ARG A 268 11.45 3.90 -25.53
N ARG A 269 10.39 3.60 -24.75
CA ARG A 269 9.04 3.29 -25.26
C ARG A 269 8.48 4.43 -26.11
N ARG A 270 8.74 5.67 -25.70
CA ARG A 270 8.33 6.89 -26.42
C ARG A 270 9.23 7.24 -27.59
N LYS A 271 10.24 6.41 -27.89
CA LYS A 271 11.27 6.63 -28.93
C LYS A 271 12.13 7.89 -28.70
N GLU A 272 12.20 8.38 -27.48
CA GLU A 272 13.05 9.48 -27.04
C GLU A 272 14.46 8.94 -26.69
N HIS A 273 15.12 8.34 -27.69
CA HIS A 273 16.31 7.52 -27.47
C HIS A 273 17.47 8.26 -26.81
N GLU A 274 17.69 9.53 -27.13
CA GLU A 274 18.76 10.32 -26.53
C GLU A 274 18.51 10.59 -25.04
N ARG A 275 17.25 10.82 -24.65
CA ARG A 275 16.88 10.96 -23.24
C ARG A 275 17.03 9.63 -22.50
N ALA A 276 16.56 8.53 -23.10
CA ALA A 276 16.75 7.20 -22.52
C ALA A 276 18.22 6.87 -22.28
N LYS A 277 19.08 7.17 -23.28
CA LYS A 277 20.53 6.98 -23.19
C LYS A 277 21.15 7.77 -22.02
N LYS A 278 20.72 9.01 -21.82
CA LYS A 278 21.18 9.85 -20.71
C LYS A 278 20.84 9.24 -19.34
N TYR A 279 19.60 8.78 -19.16
CA TYR A 279 19.18 8.15 -17.90
C TYR A 279 19.90 6.84 -17.62
N TYR A 280 20.00 5.94 -18.60
CA TYR A 280 20.74 4.68 -18.41
C TYR A 280 22.22 4.89 -18.15
N LYS A 281 22.88 5.81 -18.86
CA LYS A 281 24.29 6.13 -18.60
C LYS A 281 24.49 6.64 -17.18
N ARG A 282 23.62 7.55 -16.72
CA ARG A 282 23.69 8.07 -15.35
C ARG A 282 23.51 6.96 -14.31
N ALA A 283 22.56 6.05 -14.52
CA ALA A 283 22.36 4.90 -13.65
C ALA A 283 23.58 3.96 -13.65
N LEU A 284 24.17 3.70 -14.82
CA LEU A 284 25.35 2.85 -14.96
C LEU A 284 26.65 3.48 -14.39
N GLU A 285 26.74 4.81 -14.31
CA GLU A 285 27.83 5.49 -13.58
C GLU A 285 27.78 5.17 -12.08
N ILE A 286 26.57 5.00 -11.51
CA ILE A 286 26.35 4.70 -10.10
C ILE A 286 26.45 3.17 -9.84
N ALA A 287 25.85 2.37 -10.71
CA ALA A 287 25.80 0.91 -10.59
C ALA A 287 26.20 0.22 -11.91
N PRO A 288 27.50 0.19 -12.27
CA PRO A 288 27.95 -0.32 -13.55
C PRO A 288 27.68 -1.81 -13.77
N ASN A 289 27.51 -2.55 -12.68
CA ASN A 289 27.30 -4.00 -12.71
C ASN A 289 25.84 -4.40 -12.44
N ASP A 290 24.86 -3.49 -12.41
CA ASP A 290 23.46 -3.86 -12.25
C ASP A 290 22.95 -4.63 -13.48
N GLU A 291 22.40 -5.83 -13.26
CA GLU A 291 21.92 -6.72 -14.33
C GLU A 291 20.81 -6.07 -15.15
N SER A 292 19.81 -5.49 -14.48
CA SER A 292 18.64 -4.89 -15.11
C SER A 292 19.03 -3.67 -15.95
N LEU A 293 19.94 -2.82 -15.44
CA LEU A 293 20.43 -1.65 -16.17
C LEU A 293 21.21 -2.04 -17.42
N ASN A 294 22.13 -2.97 -17.30
CA ASN A 294 22.92 -3.46 -18.43
C ASN A 294 22.01 -4.08 -19.50
N TYR A 295 21.02 -4.88 -19.10
CA TYR A 295 20.04 -5.45 -20.02
C TYR A 295 19.19 -4.37 -20.72
N ASN A 296 18.58 -3.45 -19.95
CA ASN A 296 17.72 -2.41 -20.50
C ASN A 296 18.49 -1.45 -21.42
N TYR A 297 19.73 -1.13 -21.09
CA TYR A 297 20.57 -0.33 -21.96
C TYR A 297 20.97 -1.07 -23.24
N ALA A 298 21.25 -2.38 -23.15
CA ALA A 298 21.47 -3.20 -24.33
C ALA A 298 20.25 -3.21 -25.26
N VAL A 299 19.03 -3.32 -24.72
CA VAL A 299 17.79 -3.24 -25.50
C VAL A 299 17.65 -1.89 -26.21
N LEU A 300 17.98 -0.76 -25.55
CA LEU A 300 18.02 0.55 -26.20
C LEU A 300 19.02 0.59 -27.34
N LEU A 301 20.22 0.03 -27.15
CA LEU A 301 21.26 -0.02 -28.20
C LEU A 301 20.81 -0.87 -29.41
N VAL A 302 20.01 -1.92 -29.17
CA VAL A 302 19.38 -2.69 -30.27
C VAL A 302 18.38 -1.82 -31.04
N ASP A 303 17.55 -1.02 -30.34
CA ASP A 303 16.62 -0.09 -31.01
C ASP A 303 17.38 0.95 -31.85
N LEU A 304 18.58 1.37 -31.39
CA LEU A 304 19.50 2.26 -32.08
C LEU A 304 20.34 1.59 -33.19
N LYS A 305 20.20 0.27 -33.36
CA LYS A 305 20.97 -0.56 -34.29
C LYS A 305 22.50 -0.63 -33.99
N ASP A 306 22.89 -0.28 -32.78
CA ASP A 306 24.28 -0.47 -32.31
C ASP A 306 24.43 -1.88 -31.70
N TYR A 307 24.42 -2.88 -32.56
CA TYR A 307 24.43 -4.29 -32.14
C TYR A 307 25.72 -4.68 -31.45
N LYS A 308 26.87 -4.07 -31.84
CA LYS A 308 28.16 -4.34 -31.22
C LYS A 308 28.20 -3.88 -29.76
N ALA A 309 27.76 -2.66 -29.52
CA ALA A 309 27.67 -2.16 -28.15
C ALA A 309 26.65 -2.94 -27.31
N ALA A 310 25.49 -3.27 -27.90
CA ALA A 310 24.45 -4.07 -27.23
C ALA A 310 25.01 -5.41 -26.72
N ARG A 311 25.78 -6.14 -27.55
CA ARG A 311 26.41 -7.41 -27.13
C ARG A 311 27.34 -7.23 -25.93
N ASN A 312 28.13 -6.16 -25.90
CA ASN A 312 29.05 -5.92 -24.79
C ASN A 312 28.29 -5.83 -23.44
N TYR A 313 27.16 -5.13 -23.41
CA TYR A 313 26.32 -5.03 -22.21
C TYR A 313 25.61 -6.35 -21.89
N LEU A 314 25.14 -7.10 -22.89
CA LEU A 314 24.55 -8.43 -22.66
C LEU A 314 25.59 -9.44 -22.11
N TYR A 315 26.83 -9.39 -22.56
CA TYR A 315 27.90 -10.19 -21.96
C TYR A 315 28.22 -9.78 -20.51
N GLN A 316 28.06 -8.52 -20.15
CA GLN A 316 28.15 -8.11 -18.74
C GLN A 316 27.02 -8.72 -17.90
N VAL A 317 25.79 -8.77 -18.43
CA VAL A 317 24.67 -9.48 -17.79
C VAL A 317 25.02 -10.95 -17.57
N LEU A 318 25.50 -11.65 -18.61
CA LEU A 318 25.83 -13.07 -18.54
C LEU A 318 27.03 -13.39 -17.65
N ARG A 319 27.94 -12.45 -17.41
CA ARG A 319 29.02 -12.61 -16.43
C ARG A 319 28.51 -12.68 -15.00
N GLN A 320 27.39 -12.04 -14.69
CA GLN A 320 26.78 -12.01 -13.37
C GLN A 320 25.74 -13.10 -13.20
N ASN A 321 24.92 -13.30 -14.25
CA ASN A 321 23.88 -14.31 -14.32
C ASN A 321 24.00 -15.09 -15.64
N PRO A 322 24.79 -16.17 -15.66
CA PRO A 322 25.01 -16.98 -16.87
C PRO A 322 23.75 -17.60 -17.44
N ASP A 323 22.70 -17.78 -16.60
CA ASP A 323 21.42 -18.41 -16.96
C ASP A 323 20.33 -17.36 -17.31
N SER A 324 20.69 -16.09 -17.53
CA SER A 324 19.75 -15.05 -17.91
C SER A 324 19.11 -15.34 -19.27
N GLU A 325 17.92 -15.96 -19.25
CA GLU A 325 17.18 -16.33 -20.46
C GLU A 325 16.94 -15.14 -21.40
N ASN A 326 16.66 -13.96 -20.81
CA ASN A 326 16.43 -12.74 -21.57
C ASN A 326 17.67 -12.31 -22.36
N ALA A 327 18.84 -12.33 -21.71
CA ALA A 327 20.10 -11.95 -22.34
C ALA A 327 20.50 -12.95 -23.42
N LEU A 328 20.40 -14.25 -23.14
CA LEU A 328 20.68 -15.31 -24.10
C LEU A 328 19.77 -15.22 -25.34
N SER A 329 18.47 -15.06 -25.11
CA SER A 329 17.48 -14.91 -26.20
C SER A 329 17.79 -13.71 -27.08
N LEU A 330 18.18 -12.57 -26.48
CA LEU A 330 18.47 -11.36 -27.23
C LEU A 330 19.78 -11.50 -28.05
N ILE A 331 20.83 -12.13 -27.49
CA ILE A 331 22.07 -12.43 -28.22
C ILE A 331 21.76 -13.33 -29.43
N MET A 332 21.03 -14.42 -29.22
CA MET A 332 20.65 -15.32 -30.35
C MET A 332 19.88 -14.59 -31.45
N LYS A 333 19.03 -13.62 -31.11
CA LYS A 333 18.34 -12.78 -32.11
C LYS A 333 19.29 -11.85 -32.88
N LEU A 334 20.31 -11.32 -32.22
CA LEU A 334 21.32 -10.48 -32.84
C LEU A 334 22.21 -11.29 -33.79
N ASP A 335 22.59 -12.51 -33.41
CA ASP A 335 23.44 -13.39 -34.22
C ASP A 335 22.72 -13.83 -35.52
N LYS A 336 21.41 -14.10 -35.43
CA LYS A 336 20.60 -14.39 -36.62
C LYS A 336 20.49 -13.20 -37.59
N ARG A 337 20.54 -11.96 -37.12
CA ARG A 337 20.42 -10.77 -37.95
C ARG A 337 21.71 -10.39 -38.69
N GLU A 338 22.87 -10.83 -38.21
CA GLU A 338 24.17 -10.61 -38.89
C GLU A 338 24.50 -11.73 -39.87
N ALA A 339 23.80 -12.83 -39.83
CA ALA A 339 23.95 -13.96 -40.74
C ALA A 339 23.21 -13.79 -42.10
N TYR A 340 22.50 -12.68 -42.24
CA TYR A 340 21.80 -12.24 -43.46
C TYR A 340 22.21 -10.82 -43.84
#